data_c3ad9a8ab002f01b430b7dc6d7808dc8
#
_entry.id   c3ad9a8ab002f01b430b7dc6d7808dc8
#
_cell.length_a   1.000
_cell.length_b   1.000
_cell.length_c   1.000
_cell.angle_alpha   90.00
_cell.angle_beta   90.00
_cell.angle_gamma   90.00
#
_symmetry.space_group_name_H-M   'P 1'
#
loop_
_entity.id
_entity.type
_entity.pdbx_description
1 polymer ?
#
loop_
_entity_poly.entity_id
_entity_poly.type
_entity_poly.pdbx_seq_one_letter_code
_entity_poly.pdbx_strand_id
1 'polypeptide(L)'
;MSENNLPIKLVLPKATDIVSNTGGGQLKFFSEVTPQLKREITDKFENLLSFYSDVFNENESIPAVGKIIVKPEAIAKSHKPSDLCRNCPIIGSEELNEIYIKVNRKNIQETIEMVKNPPSQKFQANMTAIVDIQPIKPEEKILPALQSIVQEDFNSIKKVIKLKVFDFNDDFDNAQIWDYVTRKLCLLHFEDKYKIISYGDQIKFLKIEVTSYDDIIKLSSINGVKTVGFFQEYSLPQNDFSVTEIQTLLDSEYRDSDVTIGIIDGGISDDNPFLKPYIVAREEYVNKAYQNPQHGTFIASTIQYGNVLNSI
;
A
#
# COMPACT_ATOMS: atom_id res chain seq x y z
N MET A 1 -29.24 -11.73 -31.91
CA MET A 1 -28.40 -11.61 -30.71
C MET A 1 -27.23 -10.74 -31.12
N SER A 2 -27.22 -9.46 -30.70
CA SER A 2 -26.13 -8.56 -31.00
C SER A 2 -24.97 -8.90 -30.03
N GLU A 3 -23.87 -9.37 -30.59
CA GLU A 3 -22.63 -9.49 -29.85
C GLU A 3 -22.25 -8.09 -29.30
N ASN A 4 -22.26 -7.94 -27.99
CA ASN A 4 -21.73 -6.77 -27.32
C ASN A 4 -20.20 -6.78 -27.47
N ASN A 5 -19.72 -6.28 -28.58
CA ASN A 5 -18.33 -5.96 -28.75
C ASN A 5 -18.02 -4.73 -27.88
N LEU A 6 -17.63 -4.97 -26.65
CA LEU A 6 -16.97 -3.94 -25.85
C LEU A 6 -15.68 -3.57 -26.58
N PRO A 7 -15.41 -2.29 -26.84
CA PRO A 7 -14.16 -1.84 -27.45
C PRO A 7 -13.01 -1.96 -26.45
N ILE A 8 -12.59 -3.18 -26.16
CA ILE A 8 -11.34 -3.42 -25.46
C ILE A 8 -10.25 -3.37 -26.53
N LYS A 9 -9.49 -2.29 -26.58
CA LYS A 9 -8.27 -2.23 -27.36
C LYS A 9 -7.23 -3.11 -26.69
N LEU A 10 -7.16 -4.38 -27.11
CA LEU A 10 -6.12 -5.28 -26.64
C LEU A 10 -4.80 -4.86 -27.30
N VAL A 11 -3.94 -4.20 -26.57
CA VAL A 11 -2.57 -3.91 -27.02
C VAL A 11 -1.78 -5.21 -26.79
N LEU A 12 -1.70 -6.04 -27.82
CA LEU A 12 -0.79 -7.18 -27.79
C LEU A 12 0.63 -6.64 -27.99
N PRO A 13 1.57 -6.89 -27.05
CA PRO A 13 2.95 -6.55 -27.27
C PRO A 13 3.45 -7.25 -28.53
N LYS A 14 4.10 -6.51 -29.43
CA LYS A 14 4.75 -7.11 -30.59
C LYS A 14 5.88 -8.02 -30.10
N ALA A 15 6.17 -9.09 -30.86
CA ALA A 15 7.27 -10.00 -30.51
C ALA A 15 8.62 -9.26 -30.35
N THR A 16 8.79 -8.12 -31.01
CA THR A 16 9.94 -7.21 -30.87
C THR A 16 9.99 -6.47 -29.53
N ASP A 17 8.84 -6.36 -28.84
CA ASP A 17 8.76 -5.64 -27.54
C ASP A 17 9.01 -6.64 -26.38
N ILE A 18 9.06 -7.93 -26.68
CA ILE A 18 9.45 -8.95 -25.73
C ILE A 18 10.98 -8.99 -25.73
N VAL A 19 11.57 -8.18 -24.89
CA VAL A 19 13.01 -8.32 -24.59
C VAL A 19 13.20 -9.64 -23.88
N SER A 20 13.60 -10.67 -24.63
CA SER A 20 14.09 -11.91 -24.05
C SER A 20 15.41 -11.59 -23.34
N ASN A 21 15.35 -11.37 -22.04
CA ASN A 21 16.55 -11.33 -21.21
C ASN A 21 17.18 -12.73 -21.19
N THR A 22 17.93 -13.06 -22.23
CA THR A 22 18.77 -14.27 -22.31
C THR A 22 20.08 -14.10 -21.55
N GLY A 23 20.31 -12.97 -20.91
CA GLY A 23 21.46 -12.72 -20.06
C GLY A 23 21.11 -12.97 -18.61
N GLY A 24 21.40 -14.13 -18.08
CA GLY A 24 21.61 -14.32 -16.65
C GLY A 24 22.79 -13.42 -16.24
N GLY A 25 22.48 -12.27 -15.61
CA GLY A 25 23.54 -11.43 -15.05
C GLY A 25 24.39 -12.27 -14.08
N GLN A 26 25.71 -12.03 -14.05
CA GLN A 26 26.58 -12.67 -13.07
C GLN A 26 26.03 -12.44 -11.67
N LEU A 27 26.05 -13.48 -10.84
CA LEU A 27 25.71 -13.39 -9.43
C LEU A 27 26.57 -12.31 -8.78
N LYS A 28 25.93 -11.30 -8.21
CA LYS A 28 26.64 -10.20 -7.55
C LYS A 28 26.68 -10.46 -6.05
N PHE A 29 27.89 -10.52 -5.53
CA PHE A 29 28.14 -10.51 -4.11
C PHE A 29 28.47 -9.09 -3.66
N PHE A 30 27.87 -8.65 -2.57
CA PHE A 30 28.05 -7.31 -1.99
C PHE A 30 29.05 -7.30 -0.83
N SER A 31 29.47 -8.48 -0.40
CA SER A 31 30.54 -8.73 0.58
C SER A 31 30.97 -10.20 0.51
N GLU A 32 32.00 -10.56 1.25
CA GLU A 32 32.37 -11.97 1.44
C GLU A 32 31.36 -12.70 2.34
N VAL A 33 31.15 -13.99 2.06
CA VAL A 33 30.30 -14.86 2.88
C VAL A 33 31.17 -15.46 4.00
N THR A 34 31.24 -14.75 5.09
CA THR A 34 32.03 -15.13 6.26
C THR A 34 31.19 -15.91 7.29
N PRO A 35 31.84 -16.70 8.19
CA PRO A 35 31.13 -17.28 9.34
C PRO A 35 30.47 -16.23 10.23
N GLN A 36 30.99 -15.00 10.27
CA GLN A 36 30.42 -13.90 11.02
C GLN A 36 29.12 -13.42 10.37
N LEU A 37 29.09 -13.21 9.04
CA LEU A 37 27.87 -12.83 8.32
C LEU A 37 26.75 -13.86 8.54
N LYS A 38 27.08 -15.16 8.50
CA LYS A 38 26.10 -16.21 8.78
C LYS A 38 25.51 -16.10 10.19
N ARG A 39 26.34 -15.86 11.19
CA ARG A 39 25.89 -15.65 12.57
C ARG A 39 24.99 -14.43 12.68
N GLU A 40 25.43 -13.28 12.14
CA GLU A 40 24.65 -12.05 12.18
C GLU A 40 23.25 -12.21 11.56
N ILE A 41 23.14 -12.89 10.42
CA ILE A 41 21.83 -13.15 9.79
C ILE A 41 21.00 -14.14 10.64
N THR A 42 21.65 -15.18 11.20
CA THR A 42 20.99 -16.12 12.09
C THR A 42 20.42 -15.40 13.31
N ASP A 43 21.22 -14.59 13.98
CA ASP A 43 20.81 -13.82 15.17
C ASP A 43 19.62 -12.89 14.86
N LYS A 44 19.60 -12.29 13.67
CA LYS A 44 18.48 -11.43 13.23
C LYS A 44 17.18 -12.23 13.05
N PHE A 45 17.24 -13.43 12.46
CA PHE A 45 16.08 -14.31 12.37
C PHE A 45 15.65 -14.87 13.73
N GLU A 46 16.59 -15.18 14.63
CA GLU A 46 16.29 -15.58 16.00
C GLU A 46 15.61 -14.47 16.79
N ASN A 47 16.05 -13.23 16.62
CA ASN A 47 15.40 -12.05 17.20
C ASN A 47 13.97 -11.86 16.67
N LEU A 48 13.76 -12.06 15.36
CA LEU A 48 12.44 -12.02 14.75
C LEU A 48 11.52 -13.13 15.32
N LEU A 49 12.05 -14.35 15.47
CA LEU A 49 11.34 -15.46 16.08
C LEU A 49 10.97 -15.17 17.53
N SER A 50 11.88 -14.61 18.30
CA SER A 50 11.65 -14.22 19.70
C SER A 50 10.58 -13.15 19.83
N PHE A 51 10.60 -12.13 18.96
CA PHE A 51 9.62 -11.04 18.95
C PHE A 51 8.19 -11.55 18.75
N TYR A 52 7.99 -12.53 17.86
CA TYR A 52 6.68 -13.11 17.58
C TYR A 52 6.38 -14.38 18.38
N SER A 53 7.18 -14.70 19.39
CA SER A 53 7.03 -15.94 20.19
C SER A 53 5.63 -16.12 20.76
N ASP A 54 5.04 -15.08 21.31
CA ASP A 54 3.70 -15.14 21.92
C ASP A 54 2.61 -15.42 20.88
N VAL A 55 2.72 -14.80 19.70
CA VAL A 55 1.80 -15.04 18.57
C VAL A 55 1.88 -16.52 18.15
N PHE A 56 3.09 -17.04 17.96
CA PHE A 56 3.32 -18.40 17.51
C PHE A 56 3.01 -19.44 18.60
N ASN A 57 3.09 -19.08 19.89
CA ASN A 57 2.65 -19.94 21.00
C ASN A 57 1.12 -20.01 21.09
N GLU A 58 0.43 -18.94 20.75
CA GLU A 58 -1.03 -18.92 20.69
C GLU A 58 -1.56 -19.81 19.55
N ASN A 59 -0.98 -19.68 18.36
CA ASN A 59 -1.26 -20.54 17.21
C ASN A 59 -0.12 -20.44 16.16
N GLU A 60 0.53 -21.56 15.88
CA GLU A 60 1.65 -21.64 14.93
C GLU A 60 1.28 -21.29 13.48
N SER A 61 -0.02 -21.39 13.14
CA SER A 61 -0.51 -21.08 11.79
C SER A 61 -0.72 -19.59 11.55
N ILE A 62 -0.72 -18.75 12.59
CA ILE A 62 -0.89 -17.32 12.44
C ILE A 62 0.36 -16.72 11.78
N PRO A 63 0.23 -16.12 10.56
CA PRO A 63 1.37 -15.48 9.93
C PRO A 63 1.74 -14.17 10.62
N ALA A 64 3.02 -13.85 10.60
CA ALA A 64 3.56 -12.56 11.01
C ALA A 64 4.38 -11.94 9.87
N VAL A 65 4.82 -10.70 10.03
CA VAL A 65 5.56 -9.97 8.99
C VAL A 65 6.94 -9.57 9.50
N GLY A 66 7.97 -10.06 8.81
CA GLY A 66 9.33 -9.57 8.95
C GLY A 66 9.64 -8.51 7.89
N LYS A 67 10.55 -7.60 8.22
CA LYS A 67 11.09 -6.59 7.33
C LYS A 67 12.55 -6.86 7.07
N ILE A 68 12.93 -7.08 5.80
CA ILE A 68 14.31 -7.18 5.35
C ILE A 68 14.74 -5.84 4.77
N ILE A 69 15.85 -5.32 5.25
CA ILE A 69 16.48 -4.12 4.70
C ILE A 69 17.68 -4.57 3.86
N VAL A 70 17.70 -4.16 2.60
CA VAL A 70 18.79 -4.48 1.67
C VAL A 70 19.72 -3.29 1.50
N LYS A 71 20.95 -3.57 1.10
CA LYS A 71 21.95 -2.54 0.78
C LYS A 71 21.46 -1.66 -0.36
N PRO A 72 21.80 -0.35 -0.39
CA PRO A 72 21.44 0.55 -1.49
C PRO A 72 21.83 0.02 -2.86
N GLU A 73 22.97 -0.66 -2.95
CA GLU A 73 23.48 -1.25 -4.20
C GLU A 73 22.73 -2.52 -4.62
N ALA A 74 21.88 -3.07 -3.75
CA ALA A 74 21.10 -4.29 -3.95
C ALA A 74 19.62 -4.03 -4.26
N ILE A 75 19.20 -2.78 -4.48
CA ILE A 75 17.80 -2.40 -4.73
C ILE A 75 17.27 -2.94 -6.07
N ALA A 76 18.15 -3.15 -7.06
CA ALA A 76 17.76 -3.63 -8.38
C ALA A 76 16.98 -4.95 -8.29
N LYS A 77 15.95 -5.11 -9.14
CA LYS A 77 15.08 -6.29 -9.20
C LYS A 77 15.85 -7.62 -9.26
N SER A 78 16.98 -7.64 -9.97
CA SER A 78 17.86 -8.82 -10.10
C SER A 78 18.59 -9.20 -8.81
N HIS A 79 18.64 -8.32 -7.82
CA HIS A 79 19.34 -8.51 -6.55
C HIS A 79 18.42 -8.76 -5.37
N LYS A 80 17.09 -8.75 -5.60
CA LYS A 80 16.13 -9.12 -4.54
C LYS A 80 16.51 -10.49 -3.96
N PRO A 81 16.49 -10.65 -2.62
CA PRO A 81 16.94 -11.86 -1.94
C PRO A 81 15.92 -13.00 -2.03
N SER A 82 15.49 -13.32 -3.26
CA SER A 82 14.41 -14.29 -3.52
C SER A 82 14.71 -15.70 -3.06
N ASP A 83 15.99 -16.14 -3.12
CA ASP A 83 16.37 -17.48 -2.68
C ASP A 83 16.46 -17.56 -1.15
N LEU A 84 16.88 -16.48 -0.48
CA LEU A 84 16.82 -16.37 0.99
C LEU A 84 15.37 -16.38 1.48
N CYS A 85 14.47 -15.72 0.73
CA CYS A 85 13.05 -15.61 1.07
C CYS A 85 12.22 -16.81 0.59
N ARG A 86 12.83 -17.94 0.21
CA ARG A 86 12.08 -19.10 -0.32
C ARG A 86 11.08 -19.65 0.69
N ASN A 87 11.47 -19.78 1.94
CA ASN A 87 10.59 -20.27 3.02
C ASN A 87 9.78 -19.14 3.66
N CYS A 88 10.29 -17.91 3.59
CA CYS A 88 9.64 -16.70 4.07
C CYS A 88 9.25 -15.80 2.89
N PRO A 89 8.13 -16.09 2.17
CA PRO A 89 7.81 -15.45 0.90
C PRO A 89 7.69 -13.94 1.03
N ILE A 90 8.11 -13.23 -0.03
CA ILE A 90 7.95 -11.78 -0.13
C ILE A 90 6.47 -11.46 -0.37
N ILE A 91 5.91 -10.60 0.48
CA ILE A 91 4.51 -10.15 0.40
C ILE A 91 4.35 -8.69 -0.03
N GLY A 92 5.43 -7.93 -0.08
CA GLY A 92 5.39 -6.53 -0.51
C GLY A 92 6.64 -5.76 -0.15
N SER A 93 6.56 -4.47 -0.35
CA SER A 93 7.58 -3.48 0.05
C SER A 93 6.91 -2.13 0.21
N GLU A 94 7.47 -1.27 1.03
CA GLU A 94 7.02 0.12 1.19
C GLU A 94 8.07 1.06 0.63
N GLU A 95 9.30 0.89 1.06
CA GLU A 95 10.46 1.61 0.53
C GLU A 95 11.24 0.76 -0.47
N LEU A 96 12.09 1.39 -1.30
CA LEU A 96 12.85 0.71 -2.34
C LEU A 96 13.82 -0.35 -1.78
N ASN A 97 14.35 -0.13 -0.59
CA ASN A 97 15.29 -0.99 0.10
C ASN A 97 14.66 -1.85 1.20
N GLU A 98 13.35 -1.75 1.42
CA GLU A 98 12.61 -2.53 2.41
C GLU A 98 11.75 -3.59 1.73
N ILE A 99 11.78 -4.81 2.25
CA ILE A 99 11.04 -5.95 1.73
C ILE A 99 10.29 -6.59 2.87
N TYR A 100 8.98 -6.73 2.74
CA TYR A 100 8.15 -7.45 3.69
C TYR A 100 8.10 -8.93 3.33
N ILE A 101 8.31 -9.77 4.32
CA ILE A 101 8.27 -11.23 4.22
C ILE A 101 7.23 -11.81 5.16
N LYS A 102 6.51 -12.83 4.69
CA LYS A 102 5.65 -13.64 5.54
C LYS A 102 6.50 -14.60 6.36
N VAL A 103 6.27 -14.63 7.66
CA VAL A 103 7.00 -15.51 8.57
C VAL A 103 6.06 -16.27 9.49
N ASN A 104 6.44 -17.48 9.85
CA ASN A 104 5.92 -18.25 10.96
C ASN A 104 7.08 -18.99 11.64
N ARG A 105 6.82 -19.63 12.76
CA ARG A 105 7.86 -20.35 13.53
C ARG A 105 8.67 -21.29 12.65
N LYS A 106 8.00 -22.17 11.93
CA LYS A 106 8.63 -23.19 11.08
C LYS A 106 9.48 -22.57 9.99
N ASN A 107 8.95 -21.60 9.26
CA ASN A 107 9.63 -20.97 8.13
C ASN A 107 10.90 -20.23 8.56
N ILE A 108 10.87 -19.56 9.72
CA ILE A 108 12.06 -18.91 10.28
C ILE A 108 13.11 -19.96 10.63
N GLN A 109 12.75 -21.06 11.32
CA GLN A 109 13.68 -22.09 11.69
C GLN A 109 14.34 -22.77 10.48
N GLU A 110 13.55 -23.10 9.46
CA GLU A 110 14.06 -23.65 8.20
C GLU A 110 15.02 -22.66 7.50
N THR A 111 14.71 -21.36 7.51
CA THR A 111 15.57 -20.33 6.93
C THR A 111 16.89 -20.19 7.71
N ILE A 112 16.86 -20.26 9.04
CA ILE A 112 18.06 -20.29 9.89
C ILE A 112 18.98 -21.46 9.51
N GLU A 113 18.44 -22.66 9.32
CA GLU A 113 19.24 -23.83 8.92
C GLU A 113 19.84 -23.64 7.53
N MET A 114 19.11 -23.01 6.60
CA MET A 114 19.67 -22.67 5.27
C MET A 114 20.75 -21.58 5.36
N VAL A 115 20.66 -20.64 6.28
CA VAL A 115 21.71 -19.62 6.50
C VAL A 115 22.99 -20.25 7.04
N LYS A 116 22.88 -21.19 7.98
CA LYS A 116 24.03 -21.96 8.50
C LYS A 116 24.70 -22.78 7.40
N ASN A 117 23.88 -23.44 6.55
CA ASN A 117 24.31 -24.32 5.47
C ASN A 117 23.70 -23.85 4.12
N PRO A 118 24.25 -22.79 3.50
CA PRO A 118 23.68 -22.21 2.29
C PRO A 118 23.56 -23.21 1.14
N PRO A 119 22.37 -23.42 0.57
CA PRO A 119 22.13 -24.46 -0.43
C PRO A 119 22.67 -24.11 -1.82
N SER A 120 22.99 -22.85 -2.10
CA SER A 120 23.44 -22.41 -3.41
C SER A 120 24.28 -21.12 -3.34
N GLN A 121 25.05 -20.85 -4.40
CA GLN A 121 25.75 -19.57 -4.54
C GLN A 121 24.79 -18.38 -4.61
N LYS A 122 23.62 -18.55 -5.23
CA LYS A 122 22.60 -17.50 -5.29
C LYS A 122 22.05 -17.17 -3.90
N PHE A 123 21.81 -18.17 -3.06
CA PHE A 123 21.45 -17.97 -1.66
C PHE A 123 22.54 -17.18 -0.91
N GLN A 124 23.81 -17.56 -1.12
CA GLN A 124 24.95 -16.86 -0.52
C GLN A 124 25.02 -15.39 -1.00
N ALA A 125 24.83 -15.14 -2.29
CA ALA A 125 24.78 -13.79 -2.84
C ALA A 125 23.63 -12.97 -2.22
N ASN A 126 22.45 -13.57 -2.02
CA ASN A 126 21.32 -12.93 -1.34
C ASN A 126 21.66 -12.56 0.10
N MET A 127 22.36 -13.42 0.84
CA MET A 127 22.82 -13.10 2.20
C MET A 127 23.67 -11.84 2.24
N THR A 128 24.58 -11.67 1.26
CA THR A 128 25.47 -10.50 1.20
C THR A 128 24.75 -9.19 0.87
N ALA A 129 23.52 -9.25 0.37
CA ALA A 129 22.68 -8.09 0.08
C ALA A 129 21.97 -7.52 1.32
N ILE A 130 21.90 -8.30 2.42
CA ILE A 130 21.15 -7.94 3.61
C ILE A 130 21.91 -6.95 4.48
N VAL A 131 21.22 -5.92 4.93
CA VAL A 131 21.67 -5.01 6.00
C VAL A 131 21.04 -5.43 7.32
N ASP A 132 19.71 -5.61 7.31
CA ASP A 132 18.99 -5.95 8.53
C ASP A 132 17.76 -6.82 8.27
N ILE A 133 17.31 -7.52 9.32
CA ILE A 133 16.06 -8.28 9.37
C ILE A 133 15.45 -7.99 10.73
N GLN A 134 14.24 -7.43 10.73
CA GLN A 134 13.61 -6.97 11.95
C GLN A 134 12.08 -7.14 11.90
N PRO A 135 11.40 -7.21 13.06
CA PRO A 135 9.95 -7.10 13.11
C PRO A 135 9.50 -5.68 12.77
N ILE A 136 8.23 -5.52 12.40
CA ILE A 136 7.64 -4.20 12.27
C ILE A 136 7.14 -3.77 13.64
N LYS A 137 7.74 -2.70 14.17
CA LYS A 137 7.40 -2.17 15.50
C LYS A 137 6.04 -1.47 15.47
N PRO A 138 5.30 -1.42 16.59
CA PRO A 138 4.02 -0.72 16.67
C PRO A 138 4.05 0.73 16.20
N GLU A 139 5.12 1.45 16.52
CA GLU A 139 5.28 2.87 16.18
C GLU A 139 5.40 3.09 14.67
N GLU A 140 6.03 2.15 13.96
CA GLU A 140 6.20 2.21 12.50
C GLU A 140 4.87 2.03 11.76
N LYS A 141 3.87 1.41 12.40
CA LYS A 141 2.54 1.20 11.83
C LYS A 141 1.63 2.42 11.93
N ILE A 142 1.97 3.39 12.80
CA ILE A 142 1.18 4.60 13.02
C ILE A 142 1.59 5.64 11.98
N LEU A 143 0.64 6.07 11.15
CA LEU A 143 0.91 7.04 10.09
C LEU A 143 1.32 8.42 10.67
N PRO A 144 2.22 9.17 10.00
CA PRO A 144 2.78 10.42 10.51
C PRO A 144 1.75 11.46 10.97
N ALA A 145 0.64 11.59 10.23
CA ALA A 145 -0.44 12.52 10.60
C ALA A 145 -1.08 12.18 11.95
N LEU A 146 -1.07 10.92 12.36
CA LEU A 146 -1.58 10.47 13.64
C LEU A 146 -0.52 10.58 14.75
N GLN A 147 0.76 10.37 14.40
CA GLN A 147 1.88 10.54 15.32
C GLN A 147 2.08 12.01 15.77
N SER A 148 1.75 12.97 14.89
CA SER A 148 1.95 14.40 15.17
C SER A 148 0.95 14.99 16.16
N ILE A 149 -0.07 14.23 16.58
CA ILE A 149 -1.05 14.72 17.54
C ILE A 149 -0.52 14.53 18.94
N VAL A 150 -0.49 15.64 19.70
CA VAL A 150 -0.14 15.62 21.10
C VAL A 150 -1.19 14.85 21.90
N GLN A 151 -0.77 14.05 22.88
CA GLN A 151 -1.69 13.21 23.68
C GLN A 151 -2.82 14.01 24.33
N GLU A 152 -2.56 15.24 24.73
CA GLU A 152 -3.54 16.14 25.37
C GLU A 152 -4.66 16.55 24.41
N ASP A 153 -4.35 16.80 23.13
CA ASP A 153 -5.33 17.14 22.11
C ASP A 153 -6.17 15.93 21.69
N PHE A 154 -5.67 14.70 21.95
CA PHE A 154 -6.35 13.48 21.60
C PHE A 154 -7.54 13.18 22.54
N ASN A 155 -7.41 13.51 23.81
CA ASN A 155 -8.41 13.16 24.84
C ASN A 155 -9.69 13.99 24.79
N SER A 156 -9.76 15.00 23.93
CA SER A 156 -10.92 15.93 23.87
C SER A 156 -11.96 15.56 22.80
N ILE A 157 -11.64 14.69 21.84
CA ILE A 157 -12.50 14.40 20.68
C ILE A 157 -12.49 12.90 20.36
N LYS A 158 -13.69 12.29 20.31
CA LYS A 158 -13.87 10.93 19.76
C LYS A 158 -13.35 10.90 18.33
N LYS A 159 -12.38 10.05 18.07
CA LYS A 159 -11.73 9.97 16.77
C LYS A 159 -12.03 8.64 16.09
N VAL A 160 -12.14 8.69 14.78
CA VAL A 160 -12.31 7.52 13.96
C VAL A 160 -11.01 7.26 13.21
N ILE A 161 -10.49 6.06 13.38
CA ILE A 161 -9.26 5.63 12.72
C ILE A 161 -9.53 4.55 11.68
N LYS A 162 -8.62 4.45 10.74
CA LYS A 162 -8.55 3.39 9.73
C LYS A 162 -7.41 2.46 10.09
N LEU A 163 -7.71 1.20 10.27
CA LEU A 163 -6.73 0.16 10.50
C LEU A 163 -6.70 -0.77 9.29
N LYS A 164 -5.53 -0.91 8.67
CA LYS A 164 -5.29 -1.86 7.59
C LYS A 164 -4.59 -3.09 8.14
N VAL A 165 -4.96 -4.24 7.63
CA VAL A 165 -4.33 -5.53 7.89
C VAL A 165 -3.41 -5.87 6.72
N PHE A 166 -2.31 -6.58 6.96
CA PHE A 166 -1.46 -7.10 5.90
C PHE A 166 -2.22 -8.07 5.01
N ASP A 167 -1.92 -8.00 3.72
CA ASP A 167 -2.31 -9.01 2.74
C ASP A 167 -1.10 -9.93 2.50
N PHE A 168 -1.30 -11.20 2.73
CA PHE A 168 -0.27 -12.23 2.57
C PHE A 168 -0.25 -12.85 1.16
N ASN A 169 -1.08 -12.35 0.24
CA ASN A 169 -1.28 -12.92 -1.11
C ASN A 169 -1.69 -14.41 -1.08
N ASP A 170 -2.37 -14.82 -0.01
CA ASP A 170 -2.85 -16.18 0.21
C ASP A 170 -4.14 -16.12 1.02
N ASP A 171 -5.22 -16.72 0.50
CA ASP A 171 -6.54 -16.62 1.11
C ASP A 171 -6.62 -17.28 2.49
N PHE A 172 -5.88 -18.38 2.71
CA PHE A 172 -5.85 -19.06 3.99
C PHE A 172 -5.15 -18.21 5.05
N ASP A 173 -3.97 -17.68 4.73
CA ASP A 173 -3.22 -16.78 5.63
C ASP A 173 -4.01 -15.50 5.92
N ASN A 174 -4.66 -14.96 4.89
CA ASN A 174 -5.52 -13.78 5.04
C ASN A 174 -6.71 -14.05 5.97
N ALA A 175 -7.36 -15.20 5.84
CA ALA A 175 -8.43 -15.60 6.75
C ALA A 175 -7.92 -15.75 8.19
N GLN A 176 -6.79 -16.41 8.39
CA GLN A 176 -6.17 -16.60 9.71
C GLN A 176 -5.83 -15.29 10.40
N ILE A 177 -5.23 -14.34 9.66
CA ILE A 177 -4.84 -13.05 10.26
C ILE A 177 -6.05 -12.18 10.56
N TRP A 178 -7.08 -12.18 9.71
CA TRP A 178 -8.31 -11.46 9.97
C TRP A 178 -9.05 -11.99 11.20
N ASP A 179 -9.14 -13.32 11.37
CA ASP A 179 -9.70 -13.94 12.56
C ASP A 179 -8.88 -13.56 13.82
N TYR A 180 -7.55 -13.62 13.72
CA TYR A 180 -6.67 -13.21 14.82
C TYR A 180 -6.88 -11.75 15.21
N VAL A 181 -6.87 -10.82 14.25
CA VAL A 181 -7.06 -9.39 14.51
C VAL A 181 -8.42 -9.12 15.15
N THR A 182 -9.50 -9.71 14.64
CA THR A 182 -10.84 -9.50 15.19
C THR A 182 -10.98 -10.08 16.61
N ARG A 183 -10.38 -11.24 16.90
CA ARG A 183 -10.34 -11.78 18.27
C ARG A 183 -9.56 -10.85 19.21
N LYS A 184 -8.42 -10.29 18.76
CA LYS A 184 -7.65 -9.34 19.59
C LYS A 184 -8.42 -8.05 19.83
N LEU A 185 -9.20 -7.56 18.87
CA LEU A 185 -10.08 -6.40 19.07
C LEU A 185 -11.12 -6.67 20.17
N CYS A 186 -11.74 -7.86 20.18
CA CYS A 186 -12.67 -8.24 21.24
C CYS A 186 -11.96 -8.30 22.61
N LEU A 187 -10.78 -8.90 22.70
CA LEU A 187 -10.00 -8.95 23.94
C LEU A 187 -9.58 -7.56 24.46
N LEU A 188 -9.44 -6.58 23.57
CA LEU A 188 -9.12 -5.20 23.91
C LEU A 188 -10.36 -4.32 24.13
N HIS A 189 -11.55 -4.89 24.15
CA HIS A 189 -12.85 -4.21 24.35
C HIS A 189 -13.19 -3.19 23.25
N PHE A 190 -12.95 -3.58 21.98
CA PHE A 190 -13.33 -2.84 20.79
C PHE A 190 -14.48 -3.48 20.01
N GLU A 191 -15.15 -4.53 20.53
CA GLU A 191 -16.19 -5.31 19.83
C GLU A 191 -17.31 -4.47 19.23
N ASP A 192 -17.77 -3.46 19.95
CA ASP A 192 -18.85 -2.55 19.51
C ASP A 192 -18.33 -1.25 18.86
N LYS A 193 -17.01 -1.10 18.75
CA LYS A 193 -16.36 0.14 18.31
C LYS A 193 -15.78 0.05 16.90
N TYR A 194 -15.86 -1.11 16.25
CA TYR A 194 -15.31 -1.25 14.90
C TYR A 194 -16.34 -1.71 13.88
N LYS A 195 -16.07 -1.36 12.64
CA LYS A 195 -16.78 -1.87 11.46
C LYS A 195 -15.77 -2.29 10.41
N ILE A 196 -16.03 -3.45 9.78
CA ILE A 196 -15.25 -3.88 8.61
C ILE A 196 -15.86 -3.20 7.39
N ILE A 197 -15.02 -2.48 6.63
CA ILE A 197 -15.38 -1.84 5.38
C ILE A 197 -14.71 -2.60 4.25
N SER A 198 -15.49 -3.00 3.25
CA SER A 198 -14.99 -3.66 2.05
C SER A 198 -15.41 -2.90 0.81
N TYR A 199 -14.48 -2.69 -0.12
CA TYR A 199 -14.74 -2.17 -1.45
C TYR A 199 -14.32 -3.21 -2.48
N GLY A 200 -15.29 -3.88 -3.09
CA GLY A 200 -15.03 -5.06 -3.91
C GLY A 200 -14.37 -6.17 -3.09
N ASP A 201 -13.67 -7.05 -3.81
CA ASP A 201 -13.02 -8.21 -3.19
C ASP A 201 -11.59 -7.93 -2.68
N GLN A 202 -11.00 -6.81 -3.07
CA GLN A 202 -9.57 -6.54 -2.85
C GLN A 202 -9.28 -5.54 -1.73
N ILE A 203 -10.19 -4.62 -1.42
CA ILE A 203 -9.93 -3.58 -0.45
C ILE A 203 -10.77 -3.83 0.80
N LYS A 204 -10.11 -4.18 1.90
CA LYS A 204 -10.73 -4.44 3.19
C LYS A 204 -9.94 -3.76 4.30
N PHE A 205 -10.63 -3.07 5.20
CA PHE A 205 -10.02 -2.41 6.37
C PHE A 205 -11.04 -2.26 7.50
N LEU A 206 -10.55 -1.88 8.66
CA LEU A 206 -11.36 -1.62 9.84
C LEU A 206 -11.49 -0.11 10.06
N LYS A 207 -12.72 0.34 10.28
CA LYS A 207 -13.05 1.66 10.79
C LYS A 207 -13.29 1.50 12.29
N ILE A 208 -12.49 2.14 13.14
CA ILE A 208 -12.49 1.94 14.59
C ILE A 208 -12.65 3.27 15.30
N GLU A 209 -13.53 3.32 16.30
CA GLU A 209 -13.66 4.45 17.20
C GLU A 209 -12.69 4.32 18.36
N VAL A 210 -11.87 5.33 18.58
CA VAL A 210 -10.88 5.40 19.66
C VAL A 210 -11.09 6.65 20.51
N THR A 211 -10.74 6.55 21.78
CA THR A 211 -10.94 7.61 22.77
C THR A 211 -9.63 8.13 23.35
N SER A 212 -8.54 7.42 23.16
CA SER A 212 -7.23 7.79 23.68
C SER A 212 -6.10 7.44 22.72
N TYR A 213 -4.94 8.06 22.89
CA TYR A 213 -3.72 7.69 22.17
C TYR A 213 -3.24 6.28 22.57
N ASP A 214 -3.49 5.86 23.82
CA ASP A 214 -3.20 4.51 24.29
C ASP A 214 -3.96 3.44 23.49
N ASP A 215 -5.19 3.73 23.07
CA ASP A 215 -5.95 2.84 22.18
C ASP A 215 -5.22 2.63 20.84
N ILE A 216 -4.60 3.69 20.30
CA ILE A 216 -3.83 3.61 19.05
C ILE A 216 -2.61 2.71 19.22
N ILE A 217 -1.88 2.87 20.33
CA ILE A 217 -0.72 2.03 20.65
C ILE A 217 -1.13 0.56 20.79
N LYS A 218 -2.23 0.28 21.52
CA LYS A 218 -2.77 -1.09 21.64
C LYS A 218 -3.12 -1.69 20.29
N LEU A 219 -3.80 -0.93 19.43
CA LEU A 219 -4.21 -1.37 18.10
C LEU A 219 -3.00 -1.58 17.17
N SER A 220 -2.00 -0.72 17.22
CA SER A 220 -0.77 -0.87 16.43
C SER A 220 0.07 -2.07 16.88
N SER A 221 -0.05 -2.48 18.14
CA SER A 221 0.66 -3.64 18.70
C SER A 221 0.10 -4.98 18.24
N ILE A 222 -1.12 -5.01 17.68
CA ILE A 222 -1.71 -6.26 17.19
C ILE A 222 -0.89 -6.78 16.00
N ASN A 223 -0.52 -8.08 16.05
CA ASN A 223 0.11 -8.74 14.91
C ASN A 223 -0.84 -8.74 13.71
N GLY A 224 -0.28 -8.58 12.50
CA GLY A 224 -1.05 -8.50 11.26
C GLY A 224 -1.58 -7.10 10.94
N VAL A 225 -1.61 -6.16 11.88
CA VAL A 225 -1.90 -4.76 11.58
C VAL A 225 -0.74 -4.17 10.77
N LYS A 226 -1.08 -3.60 9.61
CA LYS A 226 -0.14 -2.96 8.70
C LYS A 226 -0.01 -1.47 8.99
N THR A 227 -1.15 -0.75 9.02
CA THR A 227 -1.14 0.69 9.28
C THR A 227 -2.33 1.12 10.13
N VAL A 228 -2.10 2.12 10.96
CA VAL A 228 -3.10 2.84 11.76
C VAL A 228 -3.03 4.32 11.38
N GLY A 229 -4.12 4.86 10.88
CA GLY A 229 -4.19 6.24 10.44
C GLY A 229 -5.59 6.83 10.63
N PHE A 230 -5.77 8.10 10.32
CA PHE A 230 -7.09 8.69 10.34
C PHE A 230 -8.01 8.07 9.29
N PHE A 231 -9.26 7.89 9.65
CA PHE A 231 -10.32 7.70 8.69
C PHE A 231 -10.77 9.07 8.21
N GLN A 232 -10.35 9.45 7.01
CA GLN A 232 -10.79 10.71 6.39
C GLN A 232 -12.20 10.52 5.86
N GLU A 233 -13.14 11.24 6.44
CA GLU A 233 -14.49 11.41 5.89
C GLU A 233 -14.48 12.68 5.04
N TYR A 234 -14.63 12.51 3.75
CA TYR A 234 -14.82 13.62 2.83
C TYR A 234 -16.33 13.90 2.77
N SER A 235 -16.77 15.00 3.35
CA SER A 235 -18.06 15.60 3.00
C SER A 235 -17.81 16.55 1.84
N LEU A 236 -18.55 16.36 0.75
CA LEU A 236 -18.63 17.42 -0.25
C LEU A 236 -19.26 18.62 0.47
N PRO A 237 -18.60 19.79 0.49
CA PRO A 237 -19.26 20.98 1.01
C PRO A 237 -20.52 21.20 0.17
N GLN A 238 -21.67 21.15 0.78
CA GLN A 238 -22.92 21.63 0.18
C GLN A 238 -22.86 23.17 0.18
N ASN A 239 -21.92 23.71 -0.57
CA ASN A 239 -21.93 25.13 -0.85
C ASN A 239 -22.79 25.30 -2.10
N ASP A 240 -24.02 25.75 -1.90
CA ASP A 240 -24.87 26.32 -2.96
C ASP A 240 -24.22 27.63 -3.45
N PHE A 241 -23.10 27.49 -4.19
CA PHE A 241 -22.56 28.63 -4.93
C PHE A 241 -23.58 29.01 -6.00
N SER A 242 -24.04 30.25 -5.99
CA SER A 242 -24.86 30.73 -7.11
C SER A 242 -24.01 30.73 -8.38
N VAL A 243 -24.60 30.27 -9.47
CA VAL A 243 -23.91 30.23 -10.79
C VAL A 243 -23.31 31.60 -11.16
N THR A 244 -23.92 32.68 -10.68
CA THR A 244 -23.50 34.07 -10.91
C THR A 244 -22.17 34.42 -10.20
N GLU A 245 -21.95 33.93 -8.98
CA GLU A 245 -20.69 34.15 -8.23
C GLU A 245 -19.52 33.40 -8.86
N ILE A 246 -19.76 32.18 -9.33
CA ILE A 246 -18.74 31.39 -10.06
C ILE A 246 -18.38 32.08 -11.38
N GLN A 247 -19.35 32.64 -12.09
CA GLN A 247 -19.14 33.30 -13.38
C GLN A 247 -18.22 34.52 -13.28
N THR A 248 -18.39 35.31 -12.21
CA THR A 248 -17.55 36.50 -11.96
C THR A 248 -16.11 36.12 -11.60
N LEU A 249 -15.87 34.96 -10.99
CA LEU A 249 -14.55 34.47 -10.62
C LEU A 249 -13.81 33.79 -11.80
N LEU A 250 -14.56 33.22 -12.74
CA LEU A 250 -14.02 32.47 -13.89
C LEU A 250 -13.88 33.33 -15.16
N ASP A 251 -14.27 34.59 -15.15
CA ASP A 251 -14.05 35.57 -16.23
C ASP A 251 -12.57 36.00 -16.36
N SER A 252 -11.64 35.11 -15.94
CA SER A 252 -10.21 35.30 -16.23
C SER A 252 -9.96 35.03 -17.71
N GLU A 253 -9.27 35.96 -18.36
CA GLU A 253 -8.88 35.86 -19.75
C GLU A 253 -8.31 34.48 -20.09
N TYR A 254 -8.86 33.86 -21.14
CA TYR A 254 -8.28 32.65 -21.74
C TYR A 254 -6.79 32.92 -22.00
N ARG A 255 -5.93 32.18 -21.32
CA ARG A 255 -4.49 32.20 -21.56
C ARG A 255 -4.15 30.93 -22.32
N ASP A 256 -3.67 31.12 -23.54
CA ASP A 256 -3.07 30.04 -24.31
C ASP A 256 -1.86 29.48 -23.50
N SER A 257 -1.82 28.19 -23.32
CA SER A 257 -0.77 27.51 -22.58
C SER A 257 -0.12 26.48 -23.48
N ASP A 258 1.19 26.41 -23.44
CA ASP A 258 1.97 25.39 -24.16
C ASP A 258 1.83 23.98 -23.51
N VAL A 259 1.12 23.89 -22.39
CA VAL A 259 0.93 22.63 -21.66
C VAL A 259 -0.42 22.02 -22.00
N THR A 260 -0.40 20.80 -22.55
CA THR A 260 -1.60 19.98 -22.77
C THR A 260 -1.64 18.87 -21.72
N ILE A 261 -2.76 18.75 -21.00
CA ILE A 261 -2.97 17.73 -19.97
C ILE A 261 -3.96 16.70 -20.49
N GLY A 262 -3.56 15.43 -20.48
CA GLY A 262 -4.45 14.31 -20.81
C GLY A 262 -5.23 13.84 -19.57
N ILE A 263 -6.56 13.77 -19.69
CA ILE A 263 -7.44 13.24 -18.64
C ILE A 263 -8.03 11.92 -19.15
N ILE A 264 -7.82 10.83 -18.41
CA ILE A 264 -8.42 9.52 -18.69
C ILE A 264 -9.50 9.27 -17.65
N ASP A 265 -10.76 9.42 -18.07
CA ASP A 265 -11.90 9.37 -17.16
C ASP A 265 -13.16 8.87 -17.88
N GLY A 266 -14.30 8.80 -17.19
CA GLY A 266 -15.60 8.46 -17.74
C GLY A 266 -16.23 9.53 -18.66
N GLY A 267 -15.49 10.60 -18.98
CA GLY A 267 -15.90 11.70 -19.85
C GLY A 267 -15.88 13.05 -19.14
N ILE A 268 -16.00 14.11 -19.94
CA ILE A 268 -16.19 15.49 -19.46
C ILE A 268 -17.50 15.99 -20.07
N SER A 269 -18.32 16.72 -19.31
CA SER A 269 -19.60 17.28 -19.81
C SER A 269 -19.39 18.12 -21.06
N ASP A 270 -20.16 17.82 -22.11
CA ASP A 270 -20.12 18.55 -23.39
C ASP A 270 -20.68 19.97 -23.26
N ASP A 271 -21.59 20.15 -22.32
CA ASP A 271 -22.34 21.40 -22.13
C ASP A 271 -21.71 22.34 -21.10
N ASN A 272 -20.54 22.01 -20.55
CA ASN A 272 -19.87 22.85 -19.58
C ASN A 272 -19.21 24.05 -20.29
N PRO A 273 -19.78 25.27 -20.20
CA PRO A 273 -19.29 26.43 -20.92
C PRO A 273 -17.92 26.91 -20.45
N PHE A 274 -17.55 26.58 -19.20
CA PHE A 274 -16.28 27.00 -18.61
C PHE A 274 -15.09 26.12 -19.05
N LEU A 275 -15.35 24.86 -19.35
CA LEU A 275 -14.29 23.91 -19.79
C LEU A 275 -14.16 23.86 -21.32
N LYS A 276 -15.25 24.11 -22.04
CA LYS A 276 -15.30 23.98 -23.50
C LYS A 276 -14.15 24.71 -24.25
N PRO A 277 -13.76 25.94 -23.86
CA PRO A 277 -12.66 26.66 -24.55
C PRO A 277 -11.30 25.96 -24.40
N TYR A 278 -11.12 25.14 -23.36
CA TYR A 278 -9.83 24.50 -23.02
C TYR A 278 -9.71 23.07 -23.53
N ILE A 279 -10.77 22.51 -24.10
CA ILE A 279 -10.74 21.13 -24.61
C ILE A 279 -10.24 21.14 -26.06
N VAL A 280 -9.01 20.67 -26.24
CA VAL A 280 -8.36 20.64 -27.56
C VAL A 280 -8.62 19.36 -28.35
N ALA A 281 -8.87 18.24 -27.66
CA ALA A 281 -9.20 16.96 -28.29
C ALA A 281 -9.99 16.07 -27.33
N ARG A 282 -10.78 15.14 -27.91
CA ARG A 282 -11.49 14.08 -27.19
C ARG A 282 -11.37 12.77 -27.96
N GLU A 283 -11.14 11.68 -27.21
CA GLU A 283 -11.26 10.34 -27.71
C GLU A 283 -12.22 9.56 -26.81
N GLU A 284 -13.22 8.92 -27.40
CA GLU A 284 -14.25 8.17 -26.65
C GLU A 284 -13.99 6.68 -26.83
N TYR A 285 -13.71 5.97 -25.71
CA TYR A 285 -13.49 4.54 -25.69
C TYR A 285 -14.66 3.77 -25.05
N VAL A 286 -15.62 4.49 -24.44
CA VAL A 286 -16.78 3.94 -23.76
C VAL A 286 -18.05 4.43 -24.44
N ASN A 287 -19.03 3.52 -24.65
CA ASN A 287 -20.32 3.90 -25.20
C ASN A 287 -20.97 4.99 -24.32
N LYS A 288 -21.55 6.01 -24.94
CA LYS A 288 -22.20 7.16 -24.27
C LYS A 288 -23.21 6.74 -23.18
N ALA A 289 -23.88 5.61 -23.34
CA ALA A 289 -24.82 5.08 -22.35
C ALA A 289 -24.16 4.69 -21.00
N TYR A 290 -22.84 4.49 -20.98
CA TYR A 290 -22.06 4.12 -19.79
C TYR A 290 -21.09 5.20 -19.33
N GLN A 291 -21.09 6.34 -19.98
CA GLN A 291 -20.29 7.48 -19.59
C GLN A 291 -20.88 8.14 -18.36
N ASN A 292 -20.04 8.50 -17.39
CA ASN A 292 -20.39 9.36 -16.27
C ASN A 292 -19.45 10.56 -16.28
N PRO A 293 -19.84 11.68 -16.91
CA PRO A 293 -18.95 12.81 -17.08
C PRO A 293 -18.77 13.64 -15.79
N GLN A 294 -19.49 13.37 -14.70
CA GLN A 294 -19.43 14.18 -13.49
C GLN A 294 -18.03 14.23 -12.88
N HIS A 295 -17.40 13.09 -12.73
CA HIS A 295 -16.07 12.98 -12.14
C HIS A 295 -14.99 13.62 -13.04
N GLY A 296 -14.98 13.31 -14.32
CA GLY A 296 -14.02 13.89 -15.25
C GLY A 296 -14.21 15.40 -15.44
N THR A 297 -15.45 15.89 -15.37
CA THR A 297 -15.76 17.33 -15.35
C THR A 297 -15.20 17.99 -14.08
N PHE A 298 -15.34 17.36 -12.92
CA PHE A 298 -14.77 17.84 -11.67
C PHE A 298 -13.24 17.89 -11.74
N ILE A 299 -12.59 16.83 -12.22
CA ILE A 299 -11.12 16.78 -12.39
C ILE A 299 -10.64 17.87 -13.34
N ALA A 300 -11.27 18.03 -14.51
CA ALA A 300 -10.93 19.06 -15.48
C ALA A 300 -11.09 20.48 -14.88
N SER A 301 -12.17 20.71 -14.15
CA SER A 301 -12.40 21.97 -13.45
C SER A 301 -11.36 22.26 -12.38
N THR A 302 -10.96 21.25 -11.63
CA THR A 302 -9.92 21.37 -10.61
C THR A 302 -8.55 21.67 -11.23
N ILE A 303 -8.22 21.05 -12.35
CA ILE A 303 -6.97 21.32 -13.08
C ILE A 303 -6.96 22.75 -13.61
N GLN A 304 -8.05 23.19 -14.20
CA GLN A 304 -8.15 24.51 -14.83
C GLN A 304 -8.26 25.65 -13.82
N TYR A 305 -9.02 25.44 -12.75
CA TYR A 305 -9.46 26.51 -11.83
C TYR A 305 -9.09 26.28 -10.36
N GLY A 306 -8.37 25.20 -10.04
CA GLY A 306 -8.09 24.81 -8.65
C GLY A 306 -7.42 25.89 -7.80
N ASN A 307 -6.54 26.71 -8.41
CA ASN A 307 -5.92 27.85 -7.72
C ASN A 307 -6.91 28.98 -7.39
N VAL A 308 -7.93 29.15 -8.22
CA VAL A 308 -8.96 30.19 -8.01
C VAL A 308 -9.94 29.74 -6.90
N LEU A 309 -10.32 28.45 -6.93
CA LEU A 309 -11.24 27.87 -5.95
C LEU A 309 -10.64 27.76 -4.55
N ASN A 310 -9.30 27.64 -4.42
CA ASN A 310 -8.62 27.65 -3.13
C ASN A 310 -8.44 29.05 -2.52
N SER A 311 -8.81 30.09 -3.24
CA SER A 311 -8.68 31.50 -2.80
C SER A 311 -9.99 32.07 -2.24
N ILE A 312 -11.05 31.25 -2.21
CA ILE A 312 -12.37 31.54 -1.65
C ILE A 312 -12.48 30.79 -0.33
#